data_7dada79991200868f590ed61ebf4cb04
#
_entry.id   7dada79991200868f590ed61ebf4cb04
#
_cell.length_a   1.000
_cell.length_b   1.000
_cell.length_c   1.000
_cell.angle_alpha   90.00
_cell.angle_beta   90.00
_cell.angle_gamma   90.00
#
_symmetry.space_group_name_H-M   'P 1'
#
loop_
_entity.id
_entity.type
_entity.pdbx_description
1 polymer ?
#
loop_
_entity_poly.entity_id
_entity_poly.type
_entity_poly.pdbx_seq_one_letter_code
_entity_poly.pdbx_strand_id
1 'polypeptide(L)'
;GDYSTAIGYESAATQSNTFAAAISGGLAYAGARAGNSIAMGYRSTTNNLGSVAIGNTAIASGNYSVSLGTSYTGGTDSFAAVIDNSTSSYGATGANSVAMGYQAKASQSYAFATGYQAQATSNTSISMGFQSVSSGSQSIALGYKGQATGSKSFGVHNNTNGGATGTNSVAIGDNSLASSVNAIAIGQYAKADANTSVAIGKYVDTKGIFGKFVFSAASLSGNADGSSQSGKQVLMCDTTDATAEALNAHNGTASATNQVILPNNSAYAFHGTIVARQQASAGTASAAWKVEGLIRREGSAGTTVLVNSATTVLDNTPSWGLAL
;
A
#
# COMPACT_ATOMS: atom_id res chain seq x y z
N GLY A 1 39.17 3.85 29.86
CA GLY A 1 38.80 2.46 30.14
C GLY A 1 39.94 1.51 29.76
N ASP A 2 39.91 0.29 30.24
CA ASP A 2 40.89 -0.73 29.88
C ASP A 2 40.84 -1.01 28.38
N TYR A 3 42.04 -1.15 27.76
CA TYR A 3 42.19 -1.37 26.32
C TYR A 3 41.50 -0.30 25.43
N SER A 4 41.45 0.95 25.88
CA SER A 4 40.89 2.06 25.12
C SER A 4 41.97 2.91 24.45
N THR A 5 41.68 3.44 23.27
CA THR A 5 42.56 4.32 22.50
C THR A 5 41.82 5.60 22.12
N ALA A 6 42.41 6.75 22.44
CA ALA A 6 41.90 8.06 22.04
C ALA A 6 42.99 8.81 21.25
N ILE A 7 42.67 9.25 20.03
CA ILE A 7 43.58 9.96 19.12
C ILE A 7 42.90 11.23 18.63
N GLY A 8 43.60 12.37 18.79
CA GLY A 8 43.11 13.66 18.31
C GLY A 8 42.77 14.65 19.42
N TYR A 9 42.44 15.88 19.00
CA TYR A 9 42.13 16.98 19.92
C TYR A 9 40.80 16.74 20.62
N GLU A 10 40.80 16.79 21.96
CA GLU A 10 39.60 16.52 22.81
C GLU A 10 38.94 15.18 22.54
N SER A 11 39.67 14.17 22.06
CA SER A 11 39.13 12.84 21.82
C SER A 11 38.91 12.11 23.16
N ALA A 12 37.74 11.47 23.32
CA ALA A 12 37.34 10.77 24.53
C ALA A 12 36.99 9.30 24.27
N ALA A 13 37.79 8.39 24.88
CA ALA A 13 37.54 6.94 24.93
C ALA A 13 37.31 6.54 26.40
N THR A 14 36.07 6.61 26.87
CA THR A 14 35.75 6.61 28.31
C THR A 14 35.46 5.25 28.91
N GLN A 15 35.15 4.25 28.08
CA GLN A 15 34.81 2.89 28.50
C GLN A 15 35.84 1.86 28.00
N SER A 16 35.70 0.60 28.43
CA SER A 16 36.61 -0.47 28.03
C SER A 16 36.43 -0.89 26.57
N ASN A 17 37.55 -1.27 25.92
CA ASN A 17 37.60 -1.70 24.52
C ASN A 17 37.03 -0.66 23.53
N THR A 18 37.35 0.62 23.73
CA THR A 18 36.83 1.69 22.87
C THR A 18 37.94 2.31 22.02
N PHE A 19 37.55 2.75 20.82
CA PHE A 19 38.41 3.51 19.93
C PHE A 19 37.75 4.86 19.59
N ALA A 20 38.44 5.94 19.89
CA ALA A 20 38.04 7.29 19.56
C ALA A 20 39.11 8.00 18.74
N ALA A 21 38.80 8.38 17.51
CA ALA A 21 39.61 9.29 16.70
C ALA A 21 38.74 10.50 16.33
N ALA A 22 38.30 11.23 17.33
CA ALA A 22 37.34 12.32 17.19
C ALA A 22 38.06 13.66 17.43
N ILE A 23 37.63 14.70 16.71
CA ILE A 23 38.00 16.07 16.99
C ILE A 23 36.74 16.75 17.57
N SER A 24 36.82 17.12 18.84
CA SER A 24 35.73 17.83 19.50
C SER A 24 35.87 19.33 19.28
N GLY A 25 34.79 19.97 18.84
CA GLY A 25 34.70 21.43 18.79
C GLY A 25 34.26 22.03 20.13
N GLY A 26 34.89 21.62 21.28
CA GLY A 26 34.58 22.16 22.59
C GLY A 26 33.29 21.65 23.27
N LEU A 27 32.75 20.52 22.85
CA LEU A 27 31.61 19.87 23.52
C LEU A 27 32.10 18.63 24.31
N ALA A 28 31.78 18.57 25.59
CA ALA A 28 32.09 17.44 26.49
C ALA A 28 31.48 16.09 26.10
N TYR A 29 30.90 15.97 24.90
CA TYR A 29 30.03 14.87 24.53
C TYR A 29 30.46 14.10 23.27
N ALA A 30 31.54 14.44 22.59
CA ALA A 30 32.03 13.68 21.46
C ALA A 30 32.97 12.52 21.91
N GLY A 31 32.94 11.39 21.19
CA GLY A 31 33.82 10.26 21.42
C GLY A 31 33.15 8.91 21.64
N ALA A 32 33.96 7.90 21.89
CA ALA A 32 33.50 6.54 22.18
C ALA A 32 33.15 6.41 23.68
N ARG A 33 31.88 6.44 24.01
CA ARG A 33 31.35 6.58 25.37
C ARG A 33 30.78 5.31 25.98
N ALA A 34 30.63 4.27 25.19
CA ALA A 34 30.13 2.96 25.63
C ALA A 34 31.11 1.84 25.30
N GLY A 35 31.08 0.75 26.05
CA GLY A 35 32.02 -0.37 25.85
C GLY A 35 31.96 -0.95 24.44
N ASN A 36 33.07 -1.44 23.92
CA ASN A 36 33.25 -2.04 22.60
C ASN A 36 32.86 -1.11 21.44
N SER A 37 32.93 0.21 21.60
CA SER A 37 32.44 1.16 20.59
C SER A 37 33.54 1.88 19.83
N ILE A 38 33.22 2.38 18.64
CA ILE A 38 34.15 3.13 17.77
C ILE A 38 33.50 4.47 17.39
N ALA A 39 34.23 5.58 17.69
CA ALA A 39 33.82 6.92 17.24
C ALA A 39 34.96 7.57 16.45
N MET A 40 34.71 7.93 15.19
CA MET A 40 35.73 8.53 14.31
C MET A 40 35.15 9.74 13.56
N GLY A 41 35.85 10.87 13.63
CA GLY A 41 35.48 12.10 12.91
C GLY A 41 34.99 13.23 13.82
N TYR A 42 34.67 14.39 13.21
CA TYR A 42 34.28 15.58 13.93
C TYR A 42 32.98 15.39 14.70
N ARG A 43 33.01 15.56 16.03
CA ARG A 43 31.89 15.43 16.95
C ARG A 43 31.10 14.10 16.83
N SER A 44 31.75 13.04 16.31
CA SER A 44 31.12 11.73 16.28
C SER A 44 30.94 11.16 17.70
N THR A 45 29.83 10.48 17.95
CA THR A 45 29.47 10.02 19.29
C THR A 45 28.84 8.63 19.26
N THR A 46 29.34 7.74 20.15
CA THR A 46 28.68 6.47 20.45
C THR A 46 28.15 6.50 21.88
N ASN A 47 26.88 6.17 22.08
CA ASN A 47 26.24 6.24 23.39
C ASN A 47 25.96 4.86 24.01
N ASN A 48 25.98 3.79 23.20
CA ASN A 48 25.59 2.45 23.64
C ASN A 48 26.58 1.36 23.18
N LEU A 49 26.48 0.19 23.81
CA LEU A 49 27.38 -0.94 23.65
C LEU A 49 27.54 -1.36 22.18
N GLY A 50 28.77 -1.60 21.77
CA GLY A 50 29.11 -2.13 20.45
C GLY A 50 28.79 -1.21 19.28
N SER A 51 28.46 0.05 19.53
CA SER A 51 28.06 0.98 18.49
C SER A 51 29.23 1.60 17.73
N VAL A 52 29.00 1.97 16.48
CA VAL A 52 30.00 2.56 15.57
C VAL A 52 29.45 3.88 15.00
N ALA A 53 30.19 4.97 15.20
CA ALA A 53 29.88 6.29 14.66
C ALA A 53 31.07 6.83 13.87
N ILE A 54 30.94 6.97 12.57
CA ILE A 54 32.03 7.44 11.68
C ILE A 54 31.53 8.58 10.80
N GLY A 55 32.12 9.74 10.94
CA GLY A 55 31.80 10.90 10.08
C GLY A 55 31.71 12.22 10.84
N ASN A 56 31.11 13.22 10.17
CA ASN A 56 30.85 14.51 10.78
C ASN A 56 29.52 14.43 11.56
N THR A 57 29.61 14.66 12.89
CA THR A 57 28.43 14.61 13.78
C THR A 57 27.63 13.30 13.75
N ALA A 58 28.25 12.18 13.39
CA ALA A 58 27.62 10.87 13.44
C ALA A 58 27.23 10.49 14.87
N ILE A 59 26.01 10.06 15.12
CA ILE A 59 25.50 9.66 16.44
C ILE A 59 24.94 8.24 16.38
N ALA A 60 25.62 7.30 17.07
CA ALA A 60 25.17 5.93 17.25
C ALA A 60 24.68 5.73 18.69
N SER A 61 23.38 5.76 18.89
CA SER A 61 22.71 5.69 20.21
C SER A 61 22.00 4.37 20.48
N GLY A 62 21.88 3.47 19.52
CA GLY A 62 21.39 2.10 19.73
C GLY A 62 22.53 1.13 20.06
N ASN A 63 22.25 0.05 20.80
CA ASN A 63 23.21 -1.06 20.96
C ASN A 63 23.52 -1.66 19.58
N TYR A 64 24.81 -1.93 19.33
CA TYR A 64 25.30 -2.53 18.09
C TYR A 64 24.89 -1.77 16.82
N SER A 65 24.54 -0.48 16.94
CA SER A 65 24.13 0.35 15.82
C SER A 65 25.32 0.98 15.09
N VAL A 66 25.13 1.26 13.79
CA VAL A 66 26.16 1.87 12.94
C VAL A 66 25.62 3.16 12.31
N SER A 67 26.33 4.28 12.54
CA SER A 67 26.00 5.59 11.99
C SER A 67 27.15 6.12 11.15
N LEU A 68 26.92 6.35 9.85
CA LEU A 68 27.94 6.82 8.91
C LEU A 68 27.59 8.20 8.32
N GLY A 69 28.56 9.10 8.25
CA GLY A 69 28.35 10.46 7.77
C GLY A 69 27.66 11.34 8.82
N THR A 70 26.86 12.31 8.40
CA THR A 70 25.99 13.10 9.29
C THR A 70 24.69 12.34 9.48
N SER A 71 24.68 11.39 10.42
CA SER A 71 23.57 10.44 10.58
C SER A 71 23.26 10.15 12.05
N TYR A 72 22.05 9.68 12.32
CA TYR A 72 21.60 9.23 13.63
C TYR A 72 21.05 7.80 13.57
N THR A 73 21.50 6.95 14.50
CA THR A 73 20.93 5.62 14.75
C THR A 73 20.48 5.52 16.21
N GLY A 74 19.19 5.25 16.43
CA GLY A 74 18.62 5.12 17.77
C GLY A 74 18.17 3.70 18.11
N GLY A 75 17.91 2.86 17.11
CA GLY A 75 17.48 1.48 17.30
C GLY A 75 18.64 0.52 17.57
N THR A 76 18.39 -0.57 18.30
CA THR A 76 19.32 -1.69 18.44
C THR A 76 19.52 -2.36 17.08
N ASP A 77 20.76 -2.78 16.77
CA ASP A 77 21.13 -3.43 15.50
C ASP A 77 20.71 -2.62 14.26
N SER A 78 20.71 -1.29 14.36
CA SER A 78 20.26 -0.40 13.27
C SER A 78 21.42 0.20 12.47
N PHE A 79 21.15 0.58 11.23
CA PHE A 79 22.15 1.18 10.33
C PHE A 79 21.62 2.47 9.70
N ALA A 80 22.41 3.55 9.75
CA ALA A 80 22.11 4.79 9.05
C ALA A 80 23.32 5.34 8.30
N ALA A 81 23.10 5.80 7.07
CA ALA A 81 24.17 6.41 6.27
C ALA A 81 23.64 7.58 5.41
N VAL A 82 24.46 8.66 5.33
CA VAL A 82 24.24 9.81 4.44
C VAL A 82 22.88 10.49 4.67
N ILE A 83 22.48 10.62 5.93
CA ILE A 83 21.16 11.19 6.28
C ILE A 83 21.17 12.72 6.21
N ASP A 84 22.35 13.35 6.32
CA ASP A 84 22.56 14.80 6.45
C ASP A 84 21.74 15.42 7.61
N ASN A 85 21.47 14.62 8.62
CA ASN A 85 20.78 15.02 9.84
C ASN A 85 21.13 14.04 10.97
N SER A 86 21.73 14.55 12.03
CA SER A 86 22.12 13.76 13.21
C SER A 86 21.11 13.85 14.37
N THR A 87 19.87 14.22 14.08
CA THR A 87 18.77 14.24 15.07
C THR A 87 17.94 12.98 15.02
N SER A 88 17.21 12.70 16.10
CA SER A 88 16.27 11.57 16.17
C SER A 88 15.04 11.68 15.25
N SER A 89 14.88 12.81 14.52
CA SER A 89 13.78 12.99 13.56
C SER A 89 13.94 12.15 12.31
N TYR A 90 15.18 11.85 11.92
CA TYR A 90 15.55 11.07 10.74
C TYR A 90 16.52 9.94 11.13
N GLY A 91 16.91 9.11 10.16
CA GLY A 91 17.82 8.00 10.39
C GLY A 91 17.11 6.72 10.81
N ALA A 92 17.89 5.77 11.35
CA ALA A 92 17.40 4.46 11.75
C ALA A 92 17.13 4.46 13.27
N THR A 93 15.90 4.75 13.66
CA THR A 93 15.48 4.84 15.07
C THR A 93 14.74 3.60 15.56
N GLY A 94 14.24 2.75 14.66
CA GLY A 94 13.67 1.45 15.00
C GLY A 94 14.73 0.36 15.19
N ALA A 95 14.46 -0.66 16.00
CA ALA A 95 15.35 -1.81 16.13
C ALA A 95 15.45 -2.59 14.81
N ASN A 96 16.65 -3.06 14.47
CA ASN A 96 16.93 -3.77 13.22
C ASN A 96 16.53 -2.98 11.96
N SER A 97 16.55 -1.64 12.04
CA SER A 97 16.13 -0.79 10.92
C SER A 97 17.33 -0.26 10.13
N VAL A 98 17.07 0.09 8.87
CA VAL A 98 18.07 0.64 7.95
C VAL A 98 17.54 1.93 7.33
N ALA A 99 18.35 3.01 7.39
CA ALA A 99 18.05 4.28 6.75
C ALA A 99 19.25 4.78 5.94
N MET A 100 19.08 5.04 4.66
CA MET A 100 20.13 5.54 3.77
C MET A 100 19.62 6.64 2.85
N GLY A 101 20.35 7.75 2.80
CA GLY A 101 20.04 8.90 1.96
C GLY A 101 19.57 10.13 2.73
N TYR A 102 19.52 11.27 2.04
CA TYR A 102 19.18 12.56 2.63
C TYR A 102 17.83 12.52 3.35
N GLN A 103 17.83 12.77 4.67
CA GLN A 103 16.64 12.76 5.52
C GLN A 103 15.78 11.49 5.39
N ALA A 104 16.39 10.34 5.08
CA ALA A 104 15.71 9.06 5.13
C ALA A 104 15.33 8.70 6.57
N LYS A 105 14.16 8.07 6.77
CA LYS A 105 13.61 7.75 8.09
C LYS A 105 13.10 6.31 8.15
N ALA A 106 13.69 5.51 9.03
CA ALA A 106 13.25 4.16 9.37
C ALA A 106 12.96 4.11 10.88
N SER A 107 11.70 4.38 11.28
CA SER A 107 11.37 4.69 12.67
C SER A 107 10.79 3.54 13.47
N GLN A 108 10.50 2.41 12.85
CA GLN A 108 9.94 1.23 13.50
C GLN A 108 10.81 0.00 13.27
N SER A 109 10.57 -1.07 14.05
CA SER A 109 11.35 -2.29 13.97
C SER A 109 11.30 -2.91 12.57
N TYR A 110 12.47 -3.36 12.09
CA TYR A 110 12.65 -3.95 10.76
C TYR A 110 12.24 -3.03 9.60
N ALA A 111 12.18 -1.72 9.82
CA ALA A 111 11.90 -0.76 8.77
C ALA A 111 13.12 -0.51 7.87
N PHE A 112 12.89 -0.36 6.58
CA PHE A 112 13.93 -0.09 5.59
C PHE A 112 13.58 1.14 4.76
N ALA A 113 14.38 2.21 4.85
CA ALA A 113 14.20 3.45 4.10
C ALA A 113 15.45 3.80 3.31
N THR A 114 15.33 3.95 1.98
CA THR A 114 16.45 4.40 1.14
C THR A 114 16.00 5.39 0.08
N GLY A 115 16.73 6.49 -0.02
CA GLY A 115 16.47 7.58 -0.97
C GLY A 115 16.28 8.93 -0.30
N TYR A 116 16.11 9.97 -1.13
CA TYR A 116 15.86 11.33 -0.66
C TYR A 116 14.51 11.42 0.06
N GLN A 117 14.51 11.72 1.35
CA GLN A 117 13.31 11.84 2.19
C GLN A 117 12.39 10.61 2.18
N ALA A 118 12.93 9.41 1.95
CA ALA A 118 12.19 8.18 2.02
C ALA A 118 11.77 7.87 3.47
N GLN A 119 10.52 7.46 3.69
CA GLN A 119 9.96 7.24 5.02
C GLN A 119 9.34 5.84 5.15
N ALA A 120 9.96 4.98 5.96
CA ALA A 120 9.44 3.71 6.41
C ALA A 120 9.08 3.85 7.90
N THR A 121 7.82 4.10 8.20
CA THR A 121 7.37 4.55 9.52
C THR A 121 6.51 3.54 10.27
N SER A 122 6.40 2.33 9.76
CA SER A 122 5.69 1.22 10.40
C SER A 122 6.54 -0.04 10.47
N ASN A 123 6.13 -1.01 11.29
CA ASN A 123 6.87 -2.25 11.45
C ASN A 123 6.99 -3.02 10.13
N THR A 124 8.21 -3.50 9.84
CA THR A 124 8.52 -4.29 8.65
C THR A 124 8.15 -3.56 7.34
N SER A 125 8.14 -2.23 7.35
CA SER A 125 7.81 -1.43 6.18
C SER A 125 9.07 -1.14 5.33
N ILE A 126 8.90 -1.05 4.02
CA ILE A 126 9.96 -0.74 3.06
C ILE A 126 9.59 0.49 2.26
N SER A 127 10.47 1.50 2.22
CA SER A 127 10.29 2.72 1.44
C SER A 127 11.55 3.01 0.63
N MET A 128 11.45 2.96 -0.70
CA MET A 128 12.59 3.14 -1.59
C MET A 128 12.27 4.15 -2.70
N GLY A 129 13.03 5.24 -2.75
CA GLY A 129 12.91 6.25 -3.79
C GLY A 129 12.79 7.68 -3.24
N PHE A 130 12.59 8.64 -4.14
CA PHE A 130 12.45 10.04 -3.80
C PHE A 130 11.10 10.31 -3.12
N GLN A 131 11.12 10.76 -1.86
CA GLN A 131 9.93 11.09 -1.06
C GLN A 131 8.87 9.95 -0.98
N SER A 132 9.31 8.71 -1.07
CA SER A 132 8.42 7.57 -0.91
C SER A 132 7.99 7.41 0.56
N VAL A 133 6.75 6.94 0.77
CA VAL A 133 6.17 6.78 2.12
C VAL A 133 5.53 5.40 2.27
N SER A 134 6.06 4.62 3.21
CA SER A 134 5.50 3.33 3.62
C SER A 134 5.13 3.42 5.11
N SER A 135 3.85 3.64 5.40
CA SER A 135 3.33 3.83 6.75
C SER A 135 2.36 2.73 7.20
N GLY A 136 1.99 1.83 6.33
CA GLY A 136 1.27 0.62 6.70
C GLY A 136 2.21 -0.45 7.26
N SER A 137 1.75 -1.27 8.21
CA SER A 137 2.53 -2.41 8.69
C SER A 137 2.75 -3.42 7.56
N GLN A 138 3.98 -3.90 7.39
CA GLN A 138 4.36 -4.83 6.32
C GLN A 138 4.10 -4.27 4.91
N SER A 139 4.10 -2.95 4.73
CA SER A 139 3.87 -2.32 3.44
C SER A 139 5.16 -2.03 2.68
N ILE A 140 5.05 -1.88 1.37
CA ILE A 140 6.17 -1.57 0.48
C ILE A 140 5.80 -0.41 -0.44
N ALA A 141 6.57 0.67 -0.39
CA ALA A 141 6.43 1.84 -1.25
C ALA A 141 7.68 2.07 -2.10
N LEU A 142 7.54 2.08 -3.41
CA LEU A 142 8.66 2.22 -4.34
C LEU A 142 8.45 3.38 -5.31
N GLY A 143 9.54 4.03 -5.71
CA GLY A 143 9.57 5.02 -6.78
C GLY A 143 9.45 6.47 -6.29
N TYR A 144 9.20 7.38 -7.23
CA TYR A 144 9.03 8.80 -6.95
C TYR A 144 7.70 9.04 -6.24
N LYS A 145 7.75 9.53 -4.99
CA LYS A 145 6.57 9.75 -4.15
C LYS A 145 5.65 8.53 -4.00
N GLY A 146 6.22 7.32 -4.07
CA GLY A 146 5.46 6.08 -3.87
C GLY A 146 4.76 6.07 -2.52
N GLN A 147 3.51 5.60 -2.46
CA GLN A 147 2.71 5.55 -1.23
C GLN A 147 2.14 4.15 -0.99
N ALA A 148 2.39 3.61 0.20
CA ALA A 148 1.81 2.37 0.70
C ALA A 148 1.42 2.57 2.17
N THR A 149 0.19 3.03 2.41
CA THR A 149 -0.29 3.40 3.75
C THR A 149 -1.22 2.37 4.37
N GLY A 150 -1.79 1.50 3.56
CA GLY A 150 -2.54 0.34 4.05
C GLY A 150 -1.63 -0.76 4.61
N SER A 151 -2.09 -1.53 5.58
CA SER A 151 -1.37 -2.70 6.08
C SER A 151 -1.20 -3.74 4.97
N LYS A 152 -0.01 -4.34 4.85
CA LYS A 152 0.33 -5.32 3.81
C LYS A 152 0.09 -4.81 2.38
N SER A 153 0.20 -3.51 2.17
CA SER A 153 -0.04 -2.89 0.86
C SER A 153 1.24 -2.74 0.04
N PHE A 154 1.08 -2.67 -1.27
CA PHE A 154 2.18 -2.50 -2.21
C PHE A 154 1.90 -1.35 -3.18
N GLY A 155 2.71 -0.29 -3.10
CA GLY A 155 2.57 0.92 -3.90
C GLY A 155 3.80 1.20 -4.75
N VAL A 156 3.65 1.28 -6.06
CA VAL A 156 4.69 1.70 -7.02
C VAL A 156 4.14 2.84 -7.84
N HIS A 157 4.59 4.04 -7.53
CA HIS A 157 4.01 5.24 -8.10
C HIS A 157 4.99 6.25 -8.59
N ASN A 158 4.44 7.25 -9.28
CA ASN A 158 5.13 8.45 -9.74
C ASN A 158 4.41 9.76 -9.33
N ASN A 159 3.48 9.74 -8.37
CA ASN A 159 2.75 10.95 -7.95
C ASN A 159 2.15 10.83 -6.54
N THR A 160 1.75 11.99 -5.95
CA THR A 160 1.19 12.13 -4.59
C THR A 160 -0.30 11.79 -4.47
N ASN A 161 -1.05 11.71 -5.58
CA ASN A 161 -2.51 11.56 -5.57
C ASN A 161 -2.99 10.10 -5.67
N GLY A 162 -2.07 9.15 -5.73
CA GLY A 162 -2.37 7.73 -5.78
C GLY A 162 -1.87 6.99 -4.54
N GLY A 163 -1.98 5.66 -4.53
CA GLY A 163 -1.40 4.85 -3.49
C GLY A 163 -2.15 3.57 -3.19
N ALA A 164 -1.45 2.65 -2.57
CA ALA A 164 -2.02 1.48 -1.96
C ALA A 164 -2.43 1.83 -0.52
N THR A 165 -3.63 2.36 -0.34
CA THR A 165 -4.12 2.86 0.97
C THR A 165 -5.05 1.87 1.67
N GLY A 166 -5.61 0.92 0.95
CA GLY A 166 -6.39 -0.18 1.52
C GLY A 166 -5.49 -1.29 2.10
N THR A 167 -6.00 -2.05 3.05
CA THR A 167 -5.32 -3.25 3.57
C THR A 167 -5.20 -4.31 2.47
N ASN A 168 -4.04 -4.96 2.34
CA ASN A 168 -3.73 -5.95 1.29
C ASN A 168 -3.92 -5.39 -0.14
N SER A 169 -3.82 -4.09 -0.33
CA SER A 169 -4.04 -3.46 -1.63
C SER A 169 -2.76 -3.35 -2.47
N VAL A 170 -2.93 -3.26 -3.77
CA VAL A 170 -1.84 -3.08 -4.74
C VAL A 170 -2.16 -1.89 -5.64
N ALA A 171 -1.25 -0.91 -5.72
CA ALA A 171 -1.37 0.23 -6.63
C ALA A 171 -0.07 0.41 -7.43
N ILE A 172 -0.14 0.26 -8.74
CA ILE A 172 1.02 0.35 -9.64
C ILE A 172 0.70 1.28 -10.80
N GLY A 173 1.50 2.33 -10.95
CA GLY A 173 1.38 3.28 -12.06
C GLY A 173 1.12 4.71 -11.61
N ASP A 174 1.19 5.65 -12.55
CA ASP A 174 1.02 7.07 -12.28
C ASP A 174 -0.43 7.38 -11.84
N ASN A 175 -0.59 8.00 -10.67
CA ASN A 175 -1.89 8.30 -10.05
C ASN A 175 -2.82 7.07 -9.87
N SER A 176 -2.28 5.86 -9.81
CA SER A 176 -3.09 4.68 -9.49
C SER A 176 -3.50 4.70 -8.01
N LEU A 177 -4.74 4.35 -7.71
CA LEU A 177 -5.30 4.37 -6.36
C LEU A 177 -6.04 3.06 -6.03
N ALA A 178 -5.53 2.31 -5.06
CA ALA A 178 -6.20 1.15 -4.49
C ALA A 178 -6.58 1.46 -3.03
N SER A 179 -7.79 1.97 -2.81
CA SER A 179 -8.19 2.57 -1.53
C SER A 179 -8.95 1.63 -0.61
N SER A 180 -9.37 0.48 -1.09
CA SER A 180 -10.18 -0.48 -0.33
C SER A 180 -9.44 -1.79 -0.06
N VAL A 181 -10.00 -2.61 0.83
CA VAL A 181 -9.40 -3.90 1.23
C VAL A 181 -9.32 -4.86 0.02
N ASN A 182 -8.14 -5.47 -0.17
CA ASN A 182 -7.85 -6.39 -1.27
C ASN A 182 -8.06 -5.77 -2.67
N ALA A 183 -8.00 -4.44 -2.77
CA ALA A 183 -8.16 -3.73 -4.05
C ALA A 183 -6.86 -3.75 -4.86
N ILE A 184 -6.99 -3.85 -6.19
CA ILE A 184 -5.85 -3.82 -7.12
C ILE A 184 -6.09 -2.75 -8.18
N ALA A 185 -5.18 -1.78 -8.28
CA ALA A 185 -5.19 -0.73 -9.28
C ALA A 185 -3.87 -0.72 -10.06
N ILE A 186 -3.90 -1.01 -11.34
CA ILE A 186 -2.70 -1.09 -12.20
C ILE A 186 -2.91 -0.24 -13.46
N GLY A 187 -2.07 0.76 -13.62
CA GLY A 187 -2.08 1.64 -14.79
C GLY A 187 -2.17 3.12 -14.42
N GLN A 188 -2.23 3.98 -15.43
CA GLN A 188 -2.31 5.42 -15.22
C GLN A 188 -3.75 5.83 -14.86
N TYR A 189 -3.93 6.52 -13.73
CA TYR A 189 -5.25 6.91 -13.20
C TYR A 189 -6.20 5.72 -13.00
N ALA A 190 -5.66 4.53 -12.71
CA ALA A 190 -6.46 3.38 -12.36
C ALA A 190 -6.99 3.51 -10.93
N LYS A 191 -8.30 3.32 -10.73
CA LYS A 191 -8.95 3.49 -9.43
C LYS A 191 -9.75 2.25 -9.05
N ALA A 192 -9.31 1.58 -7.97
CA ALA A 192 -9.99 0.46 -7.34
C ALA A 192 -10.43 0.89 -5.93
N ASP A 193 -11.67 1.34 -5.81
CA ASP A 193 -12.24 2.00 -4.64
C ASP A 193 -13.30 1.18 -3.90
N ALA A 194 -13.43 -0.10 -4.24
CA ALA A 194 -14.27 -1.05 -3.53
C ALA A 194 -13.48 -2.28 -3.08
N ASN A 195 -13.95 -2.97 -2.04
CA ASN A 195 -13.33 -4.19 -1.56
C ASN A 195 -13.27 -5.25 -2.66
N THR A 196 -12.13 -5.96 -2.74
CA THR A 196 -11.87 -7.04 -3.70
C THR A 196 -12.02 -6.61 -5.18
N SER A 197 -12.02 -5.31 -5.46
CA SER A 197 -12.14 -4.80 -6.83
C SER A 197 -10.79 -4.71 -7.54
N VAL A 198 -10.83 -4.80 -8.87
CA VAL A 198 -9.64 -4.77 -9.73
C VAL A 198 -9.85 -3.77 -10.87
N ALA A 199 -8.94 -2.81 -11.01
CA ALA A 199 -8.92 -1.81 -12.06
C ALA A 199 -7.60 -1.88 -12.84
N ILE A 200 -7.64 -2.22 -14.12
CA ILE A 200 -6.44 -2.37 -14.96
C ILE A 200 -6.57 -1.52 -16.22
N GLY A 201 -5.58 -0.66 -16.45
CA GLY A 201 -5.52 0.17 -17.65
C GLY A 201 -5.48 1.66 -17.34
N LYS A 202 -5.87 2.48 -18.32
CA LYS A 202 -5.82 3.93 -18.21
C LYS A 202 -7.20 4.53 -17.94
N TYR A 203 -7.31 5.45 -16.95
CA TYR A 203 -8.57 6.11 -16.57
C TYR A 203 -9.71 5.13 -16.26
N VAL A 204 -9.38 4.01 -15.64
CA VAL A 204 -10.34 2.97 -15.27
C VAL A 204 -10.80 3.17 -13.82
N ASP A 205 -12.08 2.92 -13.55
CA ASP A 205 -12.67 3.15 -12.22
C ASP A 205 -13.71 2.06 -11.88
N THR A 206 -13.56 1.40 -10.75
CA THR A 206 -14.51 0.39 -10.27
C THR A 206 -15.84 0.97 -9.79
N LYS A 207 -15.90 2.30 -9.56
CA LYS A 207 -17.12 3.03 -9.17
C LYS A 207 -17.71 2.54 -7.85
N GLY A 208 -16.88 2.16 -6.88
CA GLY A 208 -17.33 1.70 -5.58
C GLY A 208 -18.05 0.36 -5.56
N ILE A 209 -17.96 -0.43 -6.63
CA ILE A 209 -18.70 -1.69 -6.75
C ILE A 209 -17.84 -2.86 -6.27
N PHE A 210 -18.29 -3.55 -5.23
CA PHE A 210 -17.66 -4.71 -4.63
C PHE A 210 -17.34 -5.82 -5.66
N GLY A 211 -16.11 -6.35 -5.63
CA GLY A 211 -15.71 -7.48 -6.47
C GLY A 211 -15.68 -7.20 -7.99
N LYS A 212 -15.85 -5.94 -8.41
CA LYS A 212 -15.84 -5.60 -9.83
C LYS A 212 -14.43 -5.62 -10.41
N PHE A 213 -14.25 -6.32 -11.52
CA PHE A 213 -13.09 -6.23 -12.38
C PHE A 213 -13.39 -5.32 -13.57
N VAL A 214 -12.51 -4.33 -13.82
CA VAL A 214 -12.67 -3.40 -14.95
C VAL A 214 -11.38 -3.22 -15.72
N PHE A 215 -11.52 -3.01 -17.02
CA PHE A 215 -10.43 -2.73 -17.93
C PHE A 215 -10.79 -1.54 -18.85
N SER A 216 -9.80 -0.66 -19.09
CA SER A 216 -9.92 0.44 -20.04
C SER A 216 -8.57 0.76 -20.69
N ALA A 217 -8.59 1.15 -21.96
CA ALA A 217 -7.42 1.64 -22.67
C ALA A 217 -7.28 3.18 -22.59
N ALA A 218 -8.41 3.90 -22.44
CA ALA A 218 -8.45 5.35 -22.37
C ALA A 218 -9.80 5.85 -21.82
N SER A 219 -9.88 7.13 -21.45
CA SER A 219 -11.16 7.79 -21.17
C SER A 219 -11.74 8.44 -22.44
N LEU A 220 -13.04 8.67 -22.44
CA LEU A 220 -13.66 9.64 -23.35
C LEU A 220 -13.19 11.07 -23.01
N SER A 221 -13.51 12.04 -23.85
CA SER A 221 -13.05 13.43 -23.66
C SER A 221 -13.36 13.97 -22.26
N GLY A 222 -12.43 14.73 -21.68
CA GLY A 222 -12.60 15.38 -20.38
C GLY A 222 -12.08 14.58 -19.17
N ASN A 223 -11.28 13.52 -19.37
CA ASN A 223 -10.61 12.77 -18.30
C ASN A 223 -11.56 12.20 -17.22
N ALA A 224 -12.78 11.86 -17.59
CA ALA A 224 -13.72 11.21 -16.68
C ALA A 224 -13.33 9.73 -16.51
N ASP A 225 -12.79 9.39 -15.33
CA ASP A 225 -12.42 8.02 -14.98
C ASP A 225 -13.63 7.09 -15.15
N GLY A 226 -13.41 5.95 -15.81
CA GLY A 226 -14.45 4.95 -16.05
C GLY A 226 -15.48 5.34 -17.12
N SER A 227 -15.23 6.38 -17.96
CA SER A 227 -16.16 6.81 -19.01
C SER A 227 -16.20 5.86 -20.21
N SER A 228 -15.17 5.06 -20.42
CA SER A 228 -15.07 4.05 -21.49
C SER A 228 -14.36 2.82 -20.95
N GLN A 229 -15.11 1.86 -20.43
CA GLN A 229 -14.53 0.66 -19.81
C GLN A 229 -15.38 -0.57 -20.04
N SER A 230 -14.73 -1.72 -20.07
CA SER A 230 -15.36 -3.04 -20.00
C SER A 230 -15.15 -3.63 -18.61
N GLY A 231 -16.13 -4.37 -18.10
CA GLY A 231 -16.01 -4.96 -16.77
C GLY A 231 -16.65 -6.33 -16.67
N LYS A 232 -16.24 -7.06 -15.64
CA LYS A 232 -16.86 -8.33 -15.23
C LYS A 232 -17.22 -8.24 -13.76
N GLN A 233 -18.33 -8.89 -13.41
CA GLN A 233 -18.75 -9.00 -12.01
C GLN A 233 -19.40 -10.36 -11.81
N VAL A 234 -19.06 -11.04 -10.73
CA VAL A 234 -19.76 -12.24 -10.29
C VAL A 234 -20.85 -11.81 -9.32
N LEU A 235 -22.07 -12.20 -9.58
CA LEU A 235 -23.22 -11.95 -8.72
C LEU A 235 -23.75 -13.28 -8.23
N MET A 236 -24.27 -13.32 -7.01
CA MET A 236 -24.80 -14.53 -6.38
C MET A 236 -25.97 -14.22 -5.47
N CYS A 237 -26.81 -15.18 -5.20
CA CYS A 237 -27.76 -15.19 -4.09
C CYS A 237 -28.10 -16.63 -3.72
N ASP A 238 -28.45 -16.86 -2.47
CA ASP A 238 -29.12 -18.07 -2.03
C ASP A 238 -30.61 -17.80 -1.87
N THR A 239 -31.47 -18.66 -2.41
CA THR A 239 -32.91 -18.58 -2.23
C THR A 239 -33.38 -19.79 -1.42
N THR A 240 -34.28 -19.57 -0.45
CA THR A 240 -34.79 -20.63 0.44
C THR A 240 -36.22 -21.02 0.14
N ASP A 241 -36.93 -20.20 -0.67
CA ASP A 241 -38.31 -20.39 -1.06
C ASP A 241 -38.55 -19.82 -2.47
N ALA A 242 -39.83 -19.62 -2.84
CA ALA A 242 -40.21 -19.05 -4.12
C ALA A 242 -40.18 -17.52 -4.19
N THR A 243 -39.70 -16.84 -3.14
CA THR A 243 -39.57 -15.39 -3.15
C THR A 243 -38.37 -15.00 -4.04
N ALA A 244 -38.59 -14.00 -4.90
CA ALA A 244 -37.52 -13.53 -5.77
C ALA A 244 -36.42 -12.81 -4.96
N GLU A 245 -35.20 -13.25 -5.12
CA GLU A 245 -34.02 -12.65 -4.50
C GLU A 245 -33.14 -11.94 -5.54
N ALA A 246 -32.60 -10.77 -5.15
CA ALA A 246 -31.74 -10.02 -6.04
C ALA A 246 -30.30 -10.54 -6.00
N LEU A 247 -29.73 -10.83 -7.17
CA LEU A 247 -28.31 -11.16 -7.29
C LEU A 247 -27.43 -9.99 -6.83
N ASN A 248 -26.43 -10.27 -6.02
CA ASN A 248 -25.46 -9.29 -5.54
C ASN A 248 -24.04 -9.87 -5.43
N ALA A 249 -23.04 -9.04 -5.18
CA ALA A 249 -21.62 -9.43 -5.29
C ALA A 249 -21.08 -10.26 -4.11
N HIS A 250 -21.81 -10.43 -3.01
CA HIS A 250 -21.31 -11.14 -1.82
C HIS A 250 -22.36 -11.90 -1.01
N ASN A 251 -23.46 -12.30 -1.64
CA ASN A 251 -24.55 -13.09 -1.02
C ASN A 251 -25.15 -12.48 0.27
N GLY A 252 -25.17 -11.16 0.36
CA GLY A 252 -25.81 -10.43 1.46
C GLY A 252 -27.09 -9.74 1.00
N THR A 253 -27.62 -8.86 1.84
CA THR A 253 -28.75 -8.01 1.43
C THR A 253 -28.33 -7.10 0.27
N ALA A 254 -29.13 -7.04 -0.77
CA ALA A 254 -28.90 -6.18 -1.92
C ALA A 254 -28.81 -4.70 -1.52
N SER A 255 -27.80 -3.99 -2.01
CA SER A 255 -27.49 -2.61 -1.64
C SER A 255 -26.86 -1.84 -2.81
N ALA A 256 -26.67 -0.53 -2.62
CA ALA A 256 -26.03 0.35 -3.60
C ALA A 256 -24.53 0.06 -3.81
N THR A 257 -23.91 -0.85 -3.08
CA THR A 257 -22.48 -1.15 -3.19
C THR A 257 -22.18 -2.57 -3.65
N ASN A 258 -23.18 -3.45 -3.70
CA ASN A 258 -23.00 -4.86 -4.05
C ASN A 258 -23.82 -5.34 -5.24
N GLN A 259 -24.55 -4.46 -5.91
CA GLN A 259 -25.25 -4.71 -7.16
C GLN A 259 -24.57 -4.04 -8.34
N VAL A 260 -25.03 -4.28 -9.56
CA VAL A 260 -24.58 -3.54 -10.75
C VAL A 260 -25.17 -2.12 -10.68
N ILE A 261 -24.34 -1.17 -10.26
CA ILE A 261 -24.72 0.24 -10.14
C ILE A 261 -24.21 1.01 -11.34
N LEU A 262 -25.10 1.76 -11.99
CA LEU A 262 -24.73 2.67 -13.06
C LEU A 262 -24.43 4.06 -12.48
N PRO A 263 -23.33 4.71 -12.89
CA PRO A 263 -23.13 6.14 -12.67
C PRO A 263 -24.24 6.95 -13.36
N ASN A 264 -24.48 8.16 -12.88
CA ASN A 264 -25.35 9.10 -13.60
C ASN A 264 -24.82 9.37 -15.01
N ASN A 265 -25.72 9.57 -15.96
CA ASN A 265 -25.42 9.84 -17.36
C ASN A 265 -24.58 8.73 -18.01
N SER A 266 -24.95 7.47 -17.79
CA SER A 266 -24.25 6.31 -18.34
C SER A 266 -25.18 5.27 -18.93
N ALA A 267 -24.63 4.46 -19.82
CA ALA A 267 -25.32 3.30 -20.39
C ALA A 267 -24.36 2.11 -20.45
N TYR A 268 -24.86 0.93 -20.09
CA TYR A 268 -24.10 -0.33 -20.12
C TYR A 268 -24.82 -1.34 -21.00
N ALA A 269 -24.16 -1.82 -22.04
CA ALA A 269 -24.53 -3.09 -22.64
C ALA A 269 -24.01 -4.21 -21.72
N PHE A 270 -24.84 -5.18 -21.42
CA PHE A 270 -24.47 -6.31 -20.58
C PHE A 270 -24.78 -7.64 -21.24
N HIS A 271 -24.00 -8.64 -20.90
CA HIS A 271 -24.30 -10.04 -21.19
C HIS A 271 -23.79 -10.92 -20.05
N GLY A 272 -24.42 -12.05 -19.83
CA GLY A 272 -24.03 -12.96 -18.76
C GLY A 272 -24.64 -14.34 -18.88
N THR A 273 -24.19 -15.24 -18.04
CA THR A 273 -24.80 -16.55 -17.83
C THR A 273 -25.19 -16.66 -16.37
N ILE A 274 -26.42 -17.08 -16.12
CA ILE A 274 -26.95 -17.36 -14.79
C ILE A 274 -27.09 -18.87 -14.67
N VAL A 275 -26.55 -19.43 -13.57
CA VAL A 275 -26.69 -20.85 -13.24
C VAL A 275 -27.32 -20.94 -11.85
N ALA A 276 -28.37 -21.68 -11.73
CA ALA A 276 -29.01 -22.02 -10.48
C ALA A 276 -28.95 -23.54 -10.24
N ARG A 277 -28.74 -23.94 -9.01
CA ARG A 277 -28.70 -25.35 -8.60
C ARG A 277 -29.31 -25.54 -7.23
N GLN A 278 -30.11 -26.60 -7.09
CA GLN A 278 -30.60 -27.04 -5.79
C GLN A 278 -29.45 -27.57 -4.93
N GLN A 279 -29.37 -27.12 -3.67
CA GLN A 279 -28.27 -27.45 -2.76
C GLN A 279 -28.55 -28.70 -1.91
N ALA A 280 -29.74 -29.29 -1.96
CA ALA A 280 -30.07 -30.48 -1.19
C ALA A 280 -29.17 -31.67 -1.54
N SER A 281 -28.89 -32.54 -0.59
CA SER A 281 -27.99 -33.69 -0.74
C SER A 281 -28.38 -34.70 -1.84
N ALA A 282 -29.65 -34.73 -2.21
CA ALA A 282 -30.20 -35.48 -3.34
C ALA A 282 -30.63 -34.58 -4.50
N GLY A 283 -30.33 -33.29 -4.44
CA GLY A 283 -30.76 -32.31 -5.44
C GLY A 283 -29.95 -32.43 -6.73
N THR A 284 -30.64 -32.79 -7.79
CA THR A 284 -30.11 -32.80 -9.18
C THR A 284 -30.69 -31.68 -10.01
N ALA A 285 -31.70 -30.97 -9.49
CA ALA A 285 -32.35 -29.88 -10.22
C ALA A 285 -31.38 -28.73 -10.46
N SER A 286 -31.26 -28.31 -11.70
CA SER A 286 -30.44 -27.18 -12.13
C SER A 286 -31.12 -26.44 -13.26
N ALA A 287 -30.82 -25.15 -13.40
CA ALA A 287 -31.28 -24.34 -14.51
C ALA A 287 -30.18 -23.37 -14.93
N ALA A 288 -30.16 -22.99 -16.18
CA ALA A 288 -29.21 -22.03 -16.72
C ALA A 288 -29.85 -21.14 -17.77
N TRP A 289 -29.50 -19.87 -17.75
CA TRP A 289 -29.97 -18.86 -18.69
C TRP A 289 -28.82 -18.05 -19.23
N LYS A 290 -28.87 -17.66 -20.47
CA LYS A 290 -28.06 -16.62 -21.06
C LYS A 290 -28.89 -15.33 -21.09
N VAL A 291 -28.28 -14.24 -20.60
CA VAL A 291 -28.95 -12.93 -20.53
C VAL A 291 -28.09 -11.89 -21.25
N GLU A 292 -28.75 -10.94 -21.92
CA GLU A 292 -28.11 -9.80 -22.55
C GLU A 292 -29.08 -8.60 -22.59
N GLY A 293 -28.51 -7.39 -22.66
CA GLY A 293 -29.35 -6.20 -22.73
C GLY A 293 -28.60 -4.89 -22.69
N LEU A 294 -29.34 -3.81 -22.65
CA LEU A 294 -28.91 -2.43 -22.50
C LEU A 294 -29.66 -1.80 -21.33
N ILE A 295 -28.90 -1.27 -20.39
CA ILE A 295 -29.42 -0.49 -19.27
C ILE A 295 -28.78 0.91 -19.28
N ARG A 296 -29.57 1.94 -19.02
CA ARG A 296 -29.11 3.32 -18.95
C ARG A 296 -29.63 4.04 -17.71
N ARG A 297 -28.91 5.07 -17.32
CA ARG A 297 -29.28 5.98 -16.24
C ARG A 297 -28.97 7.41 -16.64
N GLU A 298 -29.92 8.30 -16.43
CA GLU A 298 -29.76 9.75 -16.58
C GLU A 298 -29.20 10.37 -15.28
N GLY A 299 -29.61 11.55 -14.90
CA GLY A 299 -29.08 12.32 -13.77
C GLY A 299 -29.34 11.79 -12.35
N SER A 300 -30.16 10.74 -12.18
CA SER A 300 -30.48 10.19 -10.85
C SER A 300 -30.81 8.71 -10.89
N ALA A 301 -30.77 8.03 -9.73
CA ALA A 301 -31.07 6.61 -9.61
C ALA A 301 -32.48 6.24 -10.11
N GLY A 302 -33.46 7.08 -9.84
CA GLY A 302 -34.84 6.87 -10.27
C GLY A 302 -35.07 6.94 -11.81
N THR A 303 -34.06 7.38 -12.57
CA THR A 303 -34.08 7.41 -14.03
C THR A 303 -33.44 6.18 -14.68
N THR A 304 -33.07 5.17 -13.87
CA THR A 304 -32.50 3.92 -14.39
C THR A 304 -33.58 3.13 -15.16
N VAL A 305 -33.29 2.77 -16.41
CA VAL A 305 -34.20 2.06 -17.30
C VAL A 305 -33.49 0.89 -17.96
N LEU A 306 -34.07 -0.31 -17.86
CA LEU A 306 -33.74 -1.43 -18.74
C LEU A 306 -34.33 -1.14 -20.11
N VAL A 307 -33.50 -0.74 -21.06
CA VAL A 307 -33.95 -0.27 -22.38
C VAL A 307 -34.45 -1.44 -23.23
N ASN A 308 -33.67 -2.53 -23.21
CA ASN A 308 -34.00 -3.77 -23.90
C ASN A 308 -33.23 -4.92 -23.23
N SER A 309 -33.79 -6.11 -23.28
CA SER A 309 -33.15 -7.34 -22.81
C SER A 309 -33.65 -8.57 -23.57
N ALA A 310 -32.79 -9.58 -23.62
CA ALA A 310 -33.13 -10.90 -24.13
C ALA A 310 -32.66 -11.96 -23.12
N THR A 311 -33.47 -13.01 -22.97
CA THR A 311 -33.15 -14.17 -22.16
C THR A 311 -33.28 -15.42 -22.98
N THR A 312 -32.25 -16.25 -23.03
CA THR A 312 -32.30 -17.57 -23.67
C THR A 312 -32.21 -18.63 -22.56
N VAL A 313 -33.19 -19.49 -22.49
CA VAL A 313 -33.19 -20.65 -21.59
C VAL A 313 -32.23 -21.69 -22.19
N LEU A 314 -31.19 -22.04 -21.46
CA LEU A 314 -30.26 -23.10 -21.83
C LEU A 314 -30.77 -24.45 -21.31
N ASP A 315 -31.22 -24.46 -20.06
CA ASP A 315 -31.96 -25.55 -19.42
C ASP A 315 -32.77 -24.99 -18.25
N ASN A 316 -34.01 -25.41 -18.10
CA ASN A 316 -34.85 -25.07 -16.95
C ASN A 316 -35.90 -26.16 -16.71
N THR A 317 -35.45 -27.43 -16.58
CA THR A 317 -36.33 -28.56 -16.25
C THR A 317 -37.15 -28.34 -14.98
N PRO A 318 -36.63 -27.67 -13.91
CA PRO A 318 -37.42 -27.38 -12.73
C PRO A 318 -38.44 -26.26 -12.88
N SER A 319 -38.50 -25.55 -14.02
CA SER A 319 -39.37 -24.41 -14.26
C SER A 319 -39.20 -23.25 -13.29
N TRP A 320 -37.97 -22.95 -12.92
CA TRP A 320 -37.63 -21.82 -12.03
C TRP A 320 -37.76 -20.48 -12.76
N GLY A 321 -38.17 -19.45 -12.03
CA GLY A 321 -38.32 -18.10 -12.55
C GLY A 321 -37.01 -17.32 -12.59
N LEU A 322 -36.85 -16.50 -13.63
CA LEU A 322 -35.83 -15.47 -13.74
C LEU A 322 -36.49 -14.16 -14.20
N ALA A 323 -36.16 -13.05 -13.50
CA ALA A 323 -36.52 -11.70 -13.90
C ALA A 323 -35.26 -10.84 -14.03
N LEU A 324 -35.26 -9.96 -15.04
CA LEU A 324 -34.20 -8.97 -15.28
C LEU A 324 -34.67 -7.57 -14.91
#